data_0485c1da692e3cc07d9beaa5f428f12b
#
_entry.id   0485c1da692e3cc07d9beaa5f428f12b
#
_cell.length_a   1.000
_cell.length_b   1.000
_cell.length_c   1.000
_cell.angle_alpha   90.00
_cell.angle_beta   90.00
_cell.angle_gamma   90.00
#
_symmetry.space_group_name_H-M   'P 1'
#
loop_
_entity.id
_entity.type
_entity.pdbx_description
1 polymer ?
#
loop_
_entity_poly.entity_id
_entity_poly.type
_entity_poly.pdbx_seq_one_letter_code
_entity_poly.pdbx_strand_id
1 'polypeptide(L)'
;SGGQAQVGDATPLVLYPVYATDHVVGPCVEGLGVGPEGALGPILFQFSPMSVKRLGGSHALLDKLAAFLDRLPKPGTGTDGKPLYAVEVRNDELLTLHYAEVLRAHGVAHGFAVHPALPPPDQQVMRLAGSTEREKLIAFIQSQPALVARWLLIEGQEYESAKHRFEPFDRIVDADDRSRDVLAAMVKRALGLGPDHGAAASGREAYIIVNNKAEGSAPRSIERLAAELRSGKV
;
A
#
# COMPACT_ATOMS: atom_id res chain seq x y z
N SER A 1 -9.94 34.11 11.73
CA SER A 1 -9.43 34.31 10.37
C SER A 1 -8.47 33.16 10.07
N GLY A 2 -8.98 32.09 9.48
CA GLY A 2 -8.17 30.97 9.03
C GLY A 2 -7.45 31.34 7.75
N GLY A 3 -6.12 31.50 7.80
CA GLY A 3 -5.29 31.63 6.61
C GLY A 3 -5.31 30.32 5.84
N GLN A 4 -5.72 30.36 4.58
CA GLN A 4 -5.53 29.23 3.65
C GLN A 4 -4.04 29.07 3.40
N ALA A 5 -3.47 27.90 3.70
CA ALA A 5 -2.11 27.56 3.33
C ALA A 5 -2.00 27.58 1.81
N GLN A 6 -1.04 28.34 1.28
CA GLN A 6 -0.78 28.39 -0.16
C GLN A 6 -0.06 27.10 -0.60
N VAL A 7 -0.39 26.66 -1.82
CA VAL A 7 0.31 25.51 -2.45
C VAL A 7 1.80 25.85 -2.57
N GLY A 8 2.63 25.20 -1.76
CA GLY A 8 4.09 25.41 -1.74
C GLY A 8 4.67 25.72 -0.37
N ASP A 9 3.85 26.04 0.63
CA ASP A 9 4.32 26.16 1.99
C ASP A 9 4.65 24.78 2.56
N ALA A 10 5.84 24.63 3.14
CA ALA A 10 6.22 23.41 3.85
C ALA A 10 5.23 23.21 4.99
N THR A 11 4.33 22.23 4.86
CA THR A 11 3.39 21.91 5.93
C THR A 11 4.21 21.40 7.12
N PRO A 12 4.26 22.11 8.26
CA PRO A 12 5.07 21.69 9.41
C PRO A 12 4.62 20.36 10.01
N LEU A 13 3.50 19.81 9.54
CA LEU A 13 2.87 18.58 10.02
C LEU A 13 3.25 17.31 9.20
N VAL A 14 4.04 17.46 8.11
CA VAL A 14 4.54 16.29 7.36
C VAL A 14 5.51 15.52 8.25
N LEU A 15 5.23 14.23 8.47
CA LEU A 15 5.99 13.36 9.37
C LEU A 15 6.05 13.90 10.82
N TYR A 16 4.95 14.49 11.30
CA TYR A 16 4.84 14.95 12.69
C TYR A 16 4.19 13.85 13.55
N PRO A 17 4.98 13.07 14.31
CA PRO A 17 4.50 11.82 14.93
C PRO A 17 3.47 12.06 16.04
N VAL A 18 3.59 13.15 16.81
CA VAL A 18 2.61 13.48 17.85
C VAL A 18 1.23 13.72 17.24
N TYR A 19 1.17 14.52 16.16
CA TYR A 19 -0.10 14.75 15.46
C TYR A 19 -0.69 13.45 14.90
N ALA A 20 0.15 12.62 14.27
CA ALA A 20 -0.30 11.33 13.73
C ALA A 20 -0.81 10.40 14.84
N THR A 21 -0.15 10.37 16.00
CA THR A 21 -0.57 9.56 17.15
C THR A 21 -1.89 10.06 17.74
N ASP A 22 -1.98 11.35 18.04
CA ASP A 22 -3.11 11.90 18.80
C ASP A 22 -4.37 12.10 17.95
N HIS A 23 -4.21 12.39 16.65
CA HIS A 23 -5.33 12.74 15.78
C HIS A 23 -5.68 11.70 14.71
N VAL A 24 -4.85 10.67 14.54
CA VAL A 24 -5.10 9.59 13.56
C VAL A 24 -5.07 8.23 14.25
N VAL A 25 -3.91 7.81 14.75
CA VAL A 25 -3.72 6.45 15.28
C VAL A 25 -4.59 6.19 16.50
N GLY A 26 -4.51 7.07 17.51
CA GLY A 26 -5.29 6.95 18.75
C GLY A 26 -6.79 6.83 18.48
N PRO A 27 -7.42 7.82 17.80
CA PRO A 27 -8.85 7.76 17.46
C PRO A 27 -9.25 6.53 16.62
N CYS A 28 -8.41 6.08 15.69
CA CYS A 28 -8.67 4.88 14.92
C CYS A 28 -8.65 3.62 15.80
N VAL A 29 -7.65 3.50 16.68
CA VAL A 29 -7.51 2.36 17.58
C VAL A 29 -8.65 2.33 18.60
N GLU A 30 -8.99 3.47 19.20
CA GLU A 30 -10.06 3.59 20.20
C GLU A 30 -11.44 3.39 19.59
N GLY A 31 -11.69 3.94 18.39
CA GLY A 31 -13.01 3.91 17.75
C GLY A 31 -13.34 2.61 17.05
N LEU A 32 -12.36 1.97 16.41
CA LEU A 32 -12.56 0.76 15.60
C LEU A 32 -12.06 -0.51 16.31
N GLY A 33 -11.16 -0.37 17.28
CA GLY A 33 -10.52 -1.49 17.95
C GLY A 33 -9.53 -2.25 17.07
N VAL A 34 -8.53 -2.84 17.70
CA VAL A 34 -7.53 -3.72 17.07
C VAL A 34 -7.65 -5.13 17.64
N GLY A 35 -7.17 -6.13 16.91
CA GLY A 35 -7.25 -7.53 17.32
C GLY A 35 -8.37 -8.30 16.61
N PRO A 36 -8.59 -9.56 16.99
CA PRO A 36 -9.51 -10.46 16.27
C PRO A 36 -10.97 -9.98 16.21
N GLU A 37 -11.38 -9.18 17.17
CA GLU A 37 -12.74 -8.61 17.26
C GLU A 37 -12.79 -7.14 16.82
N GLY A 38 -11.63 -6.54 16.51
CA GLY A 38 -11.52 -5.17 16.04
C GLY A 38 -11.87 -5.03 14.56
N ALA A 39 -12.33 -3.84 14.19
CA ALA A 39 -12.66 -3.51 12.80
C ALA A 39 -11.55 -2.69 12.11
N LEU A 40 -10.45 -2.36 12.82
CA LEU A 40 -9.38 -1.55 12.27
C LEU A 40 -8.50 -2.39 11.33
N GLY A 41 -8.52 -2.05 10.04
CA GLY A 41 -7.55 -2.53 9.06
C GLY A 41 -6.24 -1.72 9.12
N PRO A 42 -5.38 -1.82 8.09
CA PRO A 42 -4.12 -1.10 8.07
C PRO A 42 -4.32 0.42 8.06
N ILE A 43 -3.58 1.13 8.91
CA ILE A 43 -3.45 2.59 8.83
C ILE A 43 -2.39 2.89 7.77
N LEU A 44 -2.83 3.48 6.66
CA LEU A 44 -1.98 3.77 5.51
C LEU A 44 -1.51 5.22 5.52
N PHE A 45 -0.21 5.43 5.65
CA PHE A 45 0.44 6.73 5.46
C PHE A 45 0.83 6.89 3.98
N GLN A 46 0.06 7.70 3.26
CA GLN A 46 0.35 7.98 1.86
C GLN A 46 1.13 9.29 1.72
N PHE A 47 2.27 9.22 1.05
CA PHE A 47 3.05 10.39 0.67
C PHE A 47 2.77 10.77 -0.78
N SER A 48 2.14 11.93 -0.98
CA SER A 48 1.96 12.52 -2.32
C SER A 48 3.30 12.80 -3.00
N PRO A 49 3.35 12.92 -4.33
CA PRO A 49 4.58 13.28 -5.02
C PRO A 49 5.22 14.53 -4.41
N MET A 50 6.48 14.44 -4.06
CA MET A 50 7.23 15.49 -3.42
C MET A 50 8.60 15.72 -4.07
N SER A 51 9.14 16.90 -3.94
CA SER A 51 10.50 17.16 -4.40
C SER A 51 11.51 16.59 -3.40
N VAL A 52 11.94 15.35 -3.62
CA VAL A 52 12.94 14.67 -2.78
C VAL A 52 14.22 15.50 -2.64
N LYS A 53 14.63 16.19 -3.72
CA LYS A 53 15.78 17.12 -3.69
C LYS A 53 15.60 18.25 -2.67
N ARG A 54 14.41 18.85 -2.59
CA ARG A 54 14.11 19.92 -1.61
C ARG A 54 14.11 19.43 -0.17
N LEU A 55 13.90 18.14 0.03
CA LEU A 55 13.90 17.51 1.36
C LEU A 55 15.28 17.00 1.80
N GLY A 56 16.32 17.31 1.02
CA GLY A 56 17.69 16.92 1.32
C GLY A 56 18.14 15.60 0.67
N GLY A 57 17.37 15.10 -0.30
CA GLY A 57 17.65 13.83 -0.99
C GLY A 57 16.94 12.63 -0.36
N SER A 58 17.03 11.49 -1.02
CA SER A 58 16.34 10.25 -0.60
C SER A 58 16.76 9.79 0.79
N HIS A 59 18.05 9.82 1.12
CA HIS A 59 18.55 9.40 2.43
C HIS A 59 17.98 10.26 3.55
N ALA A 60 18.07 11.60 3.44
CA ALA A 60 17.53 12.50 4.45
C ALA A 60 16.02 12.35 4.65
N LEU A 61 15.28 12.04 3.57
CA LEU A 61 13.85 11.76 3.66
C LEU A 61 13.59 10.41 4.37
N LEU A 62 14.37 9.39 4.07
CA LEU A 62 14.24 8.07 4.71
C LEU A 62 14.63 8.13 6.19
N ASP A 63 15.64 8.91 6.57
CA ASP A 63 15.97 9.16 7.98
C ASP A 63 14.80 9.83 8.74
N LYS A 64 14.13 10.80 8.10
CA LYS A 64 12.94 11.44 8.67
C LYS A 64 11.77 10.46 8.77
N LEU A 65 11.60 9.59 7.79
CA LEU A 65 10.58 8.54 7.83
C LEU A 65 10.86 7.57 8.97
N ALA A 66 12.10 7.10 9.13
CA ALA A 66 12.51 6.24 10.22
C ALA A 66 12.21 6.90 11.59
N ALA A 67 12.65 8.14 11.78
CA ALA A 67 12.39 8.90 13.01
C ALA A 67 10.90 9.14 13.28
N PHE A 68 10.07 9.23 12.25
CA PHE A 68 8.62 9.31 12.36
C PHE A 68 8.04 7.98 12.84
N LEU A 69 8.44 6.88 12.20
CA LEU A 69 7.95 5.53 12.53
C LEU A 69 8.36 5.08 13.94
N ASP A 70 9.57 5.45 14.39
CA ASP A 70 10.06 5.17 15.75
C ASP A 70 9.18 5.77 16.85
N ARG A 71 8.48 6.85 16.55
CA ARG A 71 7.66 7.59 17.53
C ARG A 71 6.18 7.23 17.48
N LEU A 72 5.76 6.45 16.50
CA LEU A 72 4.40 5.92 16.49
C LEU A 72 4.23 4.82 17.56
N PRO A 73 3.01 4.56 18.02
CA PRO A 73 2.70 3.35 18.77
C PRO A 73 3.26 2.13 18.05
N LYS A 74 3.81 1.17 18.81
CA LYS A 74 4.47 0.01 18.19
C LYS A 74 3.51 -0.75 17.27
N PRO A 75 3.93 -0.99 16.02
CA PRO A 75 3.12 -1.73 15.07
C PRO A 75 3.00 -3.20 15.43
N GLY A 76 2.00 -3.84 14.87
CA GLY A 76 1.77 -5.27 14.89
C GLY A 76 1.18 -5.74 13.57
N THR A 77 0.45 -6.85 13.64
CA THR A 77 -0.21 -7.45 12.48
C THR A 77 -1.67 -7.01 12.31
N GLY A 78 -2.19 -6.19 13.22
CA GLY A 78 -3.61 -5.86 13.29
C GLY A 78 -4.42 -6.89 14.08
N THR A 79 -4.00 -8.14 14.06
CA THR A 79 -4.67 -9.25 14.78
C THR A 79 -4.07 -9.53 16.17
N ASP A 80 -2.89 -9.02 16.47
CA ASP A 80 -2.17 -9.15 17.74
C ASP A 80 -2.50 -8.06 18.78
N GLY A 81 -3.56 -7.30 18.55
CA GLY A 81 -3.97 -6.19 19.42
C GLY A 81 -3.15 -4.91 19.23
N LYS A 82 -2.35 -4.83 18.17
CA LYS A 82 -1.58 -3.64 17.81
C LYS A 82 -1.93 -3.17 16.40
N PRO A 83 -1.83 -1.86 16.11
CA PRO A 83 -2.16 -1.33 14.78
C PRO A 83 -1.18 -1.86 13.73
N LEU A 84 -1.72 -2.19 12.56
CA LEU A 84 -0.96 -2.47 11.36
C LEU A 84 -0.72 -1.16 10.61
N TYR A 85 0.53 -0.86 10.28
CA TYR A 85 0.88 0.31 9.48
C TYR A 85 1.35 -0.09 8.09
N ALA A 86 1.01 0.76 7.12
CA ALA A 86 1.57 0.70 5.78
C ALA A 86 2.01 2.08 5.32
N VAL A 87 3.05 2.14 4.50
CA VAL A 87 3.53 3.37 3.86
C VAL A 87 3.44 3.23 2.35
N GLU A 88 2.74 4.16 1.71
CA GLU A 88 2.66 4.28 0.25
C GLU A 88 3.39 5.55 -0.20
N VAL A 89 4.35 5.41 -1.09
CA VAL A 89 5.06 6.53 -1.70
C VAL A 89 4.63 6.71 -3.14
N ARG A 90 4.58 7.97 -3.62
CA ARG A 90 4.24 8.32 -5.00
C ARG A 90 5.44 8.78 -5.81
N ASN A 91 6.61 8.79 -5.22
CA ASN A 91 7.87 9.03 -5.87
C ASN A 91 8.51 7.70 -6.24
N ASP A 92 8.63 7.44 -7.53
CA ASP A 92 9.26 6.24 -8.08
C ASP A 92 10.72 6.06 -7.61
N GLU A 93 11.44 7.16 -7.47
CA GLU A 93 12.83 7.20 -6.99
C GLU A 93 13.03 6.75 -5.54
N LEU A 94 11.94 6.66 -4.76
CA LEU A 94 11.97 6.15 -3.39
C LEU A 94 11.79 4.63 -3.29
N LEU A 95 11.36 3.98 -4.37
CA LEU A 95 11.20 2.53 -4.40
C LEU A 95 12.58 1.85 -4.48
N THR A 96 13.28 1.78 -3.36
CA THR A 96 14.64 1.25 -3.25
C THR A 96 14.73 0.18 -2.16
N LEU A 97 15.79 -0.63 -2.21
CA LEU A 97 16.08 -1.60 -1.15
C LEU A 97 16.22 -0.89 0.22
N HIS A 98 16.89 0.26 0.26
CA HIS A 98 17.07 1.02 1.50
C HIS A 98 15.72 1.47 2.11
N TYR A 99 14.79 1.95 1.28
CA TYR A 99 13.43 2.25 1.76
C TYR A 99 12.73 1.00 2.32
N ALA A 100 12.85 -0.14 1.63
CA ALA A 100 12.28 -1.40 2.11
C ALA A 100 12.89 -1.87 3.44
N GLU A 101 14.20 -1.66 3.62
CA GLU A 101 14.91 -1.94 4.88
C GLU A 101 14.43 -1.05 6.03
N VAL A 102 14.19 0.24 5.78
CA VAL A 102 13.60 1.15 6.77
C VAL A 102 12.23 0.64 7.22
N LEU A 103 11.34 0.29 6.30
CA LEU A 103 10.02 -0.22 6.67
C LEU A 103 10.11 -1.53 7.46
N ARG A 104 10.96 -2.46 7.00
CA ARG A 104 11.16 -3.75 7.66
C ARG A 104 11.69 -3.59 9.09
N ALA A 105 12.66 -2.70 9.29
CA ALA A 105 13.23 -2.42 10.62
C ALA A 105 12.16 -1.94 11.61
N HIS A 106 11.12 -1.28 11.13
CA HIS A 106 10.02 -0.74 11.96
C HIS A 106 8.76 -1.63 11.95
N GLY A 107 8.77 -2.80 11.31
CA GLY A 107 7.60 -3.68 11.22
C GLY A 107 6.42 -3.07 10.44
N VAL A 108 6.70 -2.24 9.45
CA VAL A 108 5.72 -1.51 8.64
C VAL A 108 5.64 -2.12 7.23
N ALA A 109 4.44 -2.30 6.70
CA ALA A 109 4.24 -2.80 5.35
C ALA A 109 4.51 -1.72 4.30
N HIS A 110 4.96 -2.13 3.09
CA HIS A 110 4.85 -1.28 1.92
C HIS A 110 3.42 -1.32 1.38
N GLY A 111 2.83 -0.15 1.13
CA GLY A 111 1.57 0.00 0.41
C GLY A 111 1.82 0.02 -1.09
N PHE A 112 1.59 -1.10 -1.77
CA PHE A 112 1.68 -1.18 -3.22
C PHE A 112 0.56 -0.36 -3.87
N ALA A 113 0.84 0.24 -5.02
CA ALA A 113 -0.21 0.97 -5.74
C ALA A 113 -0.15 0.71 -7.25
N VAL A 114 -1.31 0.42 -7.83
CA VAL A 114 -1.53 0.54 -9.27
C VAL A 114 -1.89 1.99 -9.53
N HIS A 115 -0.93 2.76 -10.05
CA HIS A 115 -1.07 4.19 -10.24
C HIS A 115 -0.11 4.70 -11.33
N PRO A 116 -0.50 5.64 -12.21
CA PRO A 116 0.32 6.13 -13.33
C PRO A 116 1.70 6.70 -12.95
N ALA A 117 1.84 7.20 -11.72
CA ALA A 117 3.12 7.74 -11.24
C ALA A 117 4.11 6.67 -10.75
N LEU A 118 3.73 5.40 -10.76
CA LEU A 118 4.53 4.29 -10.22
C LEU A 118 4.65 3.16 -11.23
N PRO A 119 5.72 2.38 -11.20
CA PRO A 119 5.79 1.14 -11.95
C PRO A 119 4.71 0.15 -11.47
N PRO A 120 4.32 -0.82 -12.28
CA PRO A 120 3.39 -1.87 -11.86
C PRO A 120 3.84 -2.60 -10.58
N PRO A 121 2.92 -3.15 -9.77
CA PRO A 121 3.26 -3.73 -8.46
C PRO A 121 4.32 -4.83 -8.50
N ASP A 122 4.39 -5.64 -9.56
CA ASP A 122 5.44 -6.64 -9.74
C ASP A 122 6.83 -6.01 -9.87
N GLN A 123 6.94 -4.87 -10.58
CA GLN A 123 8.18 -4.12 -10.68
C GLN A 123 8.51 -3.37 -9.37
N GLN A 124 7.49 -2.92 -8.63
CA GLN A 124 7.72 -2.38 -7.27
C GLN A 124 8.36 -3.45 -6.38
N VAL A 125 7.86 -4.70 -6.41
CA VAL A 125 8.46 -5.82 -5.68
C VAL A 125 9.94 -6.01 -6.07
N MET A 126 10.26 -6.00 -7.38
CA MET A 126 11.63 -6.18 -7.86
C MET A 126 12.58 -5.10 -7.30
N ARG A 127 12.16 -3.85 -7.33
CA ARG A 127 12.96 -2.72 -6.82
C ARG A 127 13.16 -2.80 -5.32
N LEU A 128 12.11 -3.11 -4.57
CA LEU A 128 12.15 -3.19 -3.11
C LEU A 128 12.91 -4.42 -2.61
N ALA A 129 12.83 -5.54 -3.33
CA ALA A 129 13.63 -6.74 -3.06
C ALA A 129 15.10 -6.59 -3.51
N GLY A 130 15.41 -5.59 -4.34
CA GLY A 130 16.74 -5.43 -4.96
C GLY A 130 17.14 -6.64 -5.82
N SER A 131 16.16 -7.35 -6.41
CA SER A 131 16.39 -8.59 -7.13
C SER A 131 15.31 -8.85 -8.19
N THR A 132 15.66 -9.68 -9.17
CA THR A 132 14.72 -10.27 -10.16
C THR A 132 14.55 -11.77 -9.95
N GLU A 133 15.26 -12.35 -8.99
CA GLU A 133 15.17 -13.78 -8.67
C GLU A 133 13.85 -14.10 -7.98
N ARG A 134 13.12 -15.10 -8.50
CA ARG A 134 11.76 -15.46 -8.05
C ARG A 134 11.70 -15.71 -6.55
N GLU A 135 12.63 -16.47 -6.00
CA GLU A 135 12.68 -16.82 -4.59
C GLU A 135 12.82 -15.58 -3.69
N LYS A 136 13.66 -14.63 -4.11
CA LYS A 136 13.85 -13.36 -3.38
C LYS A 136 12.61 -12.48 -3.44
N LEU A 137 11.90 -12.46 -4.58
CA LEU A 137 10.65 -11.71 -4.72
C LEU A 137 9.55 -12.30 -3.82
N ILE A 138 9.43 -13.63 -3.79
CA ILE A 138 8.49 -14.33 -2.89
C ILE A 138 8.86 -14.04 -1.44
N ALA A 139 10.14 -14.21 -1.06
CA ALA A 139 10.62 -13.94 0.28
C ALA A 139 10.35 -12.48 0.71
N PHE A 140 10.52 -11.52 -0.20
CA PHE A 140 10.19 -10.12 0.07
C PHE A 140 8.70 -9.94 0.36
N ILE A 141 7.79 -10.47 -0.46
CA ILE A 141 6.35 -10.39 -0.23
C ILE A 141 5.99 -11.03 1.12
N GLN A 142 6.58 -12.19 1.42
CA GLN A 142 6.36 -12.92 2.66
C GLN A 142 7.00 -12.28 3.90
N SER A 143 7.97 -11.39 3.73
CA SER A 143 8.57 -10.65 4.85
C SER A 143 7.70 -9.49 5.34
N GLN A 144 6.71 -9.06 4.55
CA GLN A 144 5.82 -7.97 4.93
C GLN A 144 4.89 -8.42 6.08
N PRO A 145 4.56 -7.54 7.04
CA PRO A 145 3.59 -7.87 8.09
C PRO A 145 2.20 -8.21 7.53
N ALA A 146 1.80 -7.57 6.45
CA ALA A 146 0.64 -7.90 5.63
C ALA A 146 0.87 -7.43 4.20
N LEU A 147 0.12 -7.96 3.24
CA LEU A 147 0.05 -7.40 1.90
C LEU A 147 -0.98 -6.26 1.89
N VAL A 148 -0.53 -5.05 1.61
CA VAL A 148 -1.42 -3.88 1.45
C VAL A 148 -1.26 -3.33 0.04
N ALA A 149 -2.34 -3.29 -0.74
CA ALA A 149 -2.30 -2.78 -2.10
C ALA A 149 -3.52 -1.93 -2.43
N ARG A 150 -3.32 -0.87 -3.20
CA ARG A 150 -4.38 0.01 -3.71
C ARG A 150 -4.41 -0.03 -5.22
N TRP A 151 -5.54 -0.43 -5.78
CA TRP A 151 -5.79 -0.42 -7.21
C TRP A 151 -6.60 0.83 -7.55
N LEU A 152 -5.92 1.84 -8.05
CA LEU A 152 -6.46 3.20 -8.10
C LEU A 152 -6.77 3.67 -9.51
N LEU A 153 -5.80 3.58 -10.40
CA LEU A 153 -5.86 4.12 -11.74
C LEU A 153 -4.77 3.46 -12.58
N ILE A 154 -5.10 2.97 -13.76
CA ILE A 154 -4.16 2.31 -14.65
C ILE A 154 -3.24 3.30 -15.37
N GLU A 155 -2.12 2.80 -15.87
CA GLU A 155 -1.14 3.57 -16.63
C GLU A 155 -1.78 4.30 -17.82
N GLY A 156 -1.36 5.53 -18.05
CA GLY A 156 -1.82 6.36 -19.17
C GLY A 156 -3.18 7.04 -18.95
N GLN A 157 -3.84 6.83 -17.82
CA GLN A 157 -5.09 7.51 -17.50
C GLN A 157 -4.88 8.69 -16.53
N GLU A 158 -5.68 9.74 -16.74
CA GLU A 158 -5.78 10.87 -15.83
C GLU A 158 -7.04 10.75 -14.96
N TYR A 159 -6.95 11.26 -13.73
CA TYR A 159 -7.99 11.09 -12.71
C TYR A 159 -9.36 11.64 -13.14
N GLU A 160 -9.42 12.87 -13.66
CA GLU A 160 -10.69 13.51 -14.08
C GLU A 160 -11.24 12.86 -15.34
N SER A 161 -10.38 12.51 -16.30
CA SER A 161 -10.78 11.81 -17.51
C SER A 161 -11.39 10.43 -17.20
N ALA A 162 -10.75 9.66 -16.33
CA ALA A 162 -11.26 8.36 -15.89
C ALA A 162 -12.59 8.50 -15.13
N LYS A 163 -12.73 9.55 -14.30
CA LYS A 163 -13.99 9.83 -13.59
C LYS A 163 -15.14 10.02 -14.56
N HIS A 164 -15.03 10.95 -15.51
CA HIS A 164 -16.07 11.22 -16.49
C HIS A 164 -16.39 10.03 -17.39
N ARG A 165 -15.36 9.28 -17.78
CA ARG A 165 -15.51 8.11 -18.65
C ARG A 165 -16.22 6.95 -17.96
N PHE A 166 -16.02 6.79 -16.65
CA PHE A 166 -16.46 5.62 -15.90
C PHE A 166 -17.76 5.84 -15.12
N GLU A 167 -18.19 7.08 -14.94
CA GLU A 167 -19.52 7.36 -14.37
C GLU A 167 -20.61 6.63 -15.14
N PRO A 168 -21.61 6.05 -14.47
CA PRO A 168 -21.95 6.11 -13.04
C PRO A 168 -21.25 5.04 -12.16
N PHE A 169 -20.17 4.42 -12.57
CA PHE A 169 -19.38 3.41 -11.84
C PHE A 169 -20.13 2.09 -11.55
N ASP A 170 -21.01 1.69 -12.43
CA ASP A 170 -21.91 0.55 -12.30
C ASP A 170 -21.41 -0.72 -13.02
N ARG A 171 -20.41 -0.58 -13.89
CA ARG A 171 -19.87 -1.67 -14.71
C ARG A 171 -18.36 -1.52 -14.93
N ILE A 172 -17.74 -2.60 -15.40
CA ILE A 172 -16.38 -2.55 -15.93
C ILE A 172 -16.44 -1.84 -17.30
N VAL A 173 -15.71 -0.75 -17.42
CA VAL A 173 -15.60 0.04 -18.66
C VAL A 173 -14.27 -0.25 -19.35
N ASP A 174 -13.20 -0.35 -18.57
CA ASP A 174 -11.83 -0.57 -19.04
C ASP A 174 -11.17 -1.66 -18.20
N ALA A 175 -11.15 -2.88 -18.71
CA ALA A 175 -10.63 -4.02 -17.96
C ALA A 175 -9.10 -3.94 -17.87
N ASP A 176 -8.55 -4.05 -16.66
CA ASP A 176 -7.12 -4.12 -16.39
C ASP A 176 -6.75 -5.53 -15.89
N ASP A 177 -6.80 -6.48 -16.84
CA ASP A 177 -6.52 -7.87 -16.55
C ASP A 177 -5.09 -8.06 -16.01
N ARG A 178 -4.12 -7.28 -16.53
CA ARG A 178 -2.73 -7.34 -16.07
C ARG A 178 -2.58 -7.02 -14.59
N SER A 179 -3.11 -5.88 -14.14
CA SER A 179 -3.01 -5.51 -12.72
C SER A 179 -3.76 -6.50 -11.84
N ARG A 180 -4.89 -7.03 -12.31
CA ARG A 180 -5.65 -8.07 -11.58
C ARG A 180 -4.85 -9.33 -11.39
N ASP A 181 -4.21 -9.84 -12.45
CA ASP A 181 -3.37 -11.04 -12.42
C ASP A 181 -2.17 -10.86 -11.49
N VAL A 182 -1.50 -9.71 -11.57
CA VAL A 182 -0.37 -9.35 -10.69
C VAL A 182 -0.82 -9.31 -9.23
N LEU A 183 -1.92 -8.61 -8.92
CA LEU A 183 -2.44 -8.52 -7.56
C LEU A 183 -2.88 -9.88 -7.04
N ALA A 184 -3.56 -10.70 -7.85
CA ALA A 184 -3.94 -12.07 -7.49
C ALA A 184 -2.71 -12.93 -7.17
N ALA A 185 -1.67 -12.86 -7.99
CA ALA A 185 -0.43 -13.60 -7.74
C ALA A 185 0.28 -13.13 -6.46
N MET A 186 0.29 -11.83 -6.18
CA MET A 186 0.85 -11.28 -4.94
C MET A 186 0.07 -11.75 -3.71
N VAL A 187 -1.26 -11.73 -3.76
CA VAL A 187 -2.13 -12.23 -2.68
C VAL A 187 -1.86 -13.71 -2.42
N LYS A 188 -1.86 -14.54 -3.47
CA LYS A 188 -1.57 -15.99 -3.34
C LYS A 188 -0.21 -16.21 -2.66
N ARG A 189 0.83 -15.47 -3.05
CA ARG A 189 2.17 -15.59 -2.44
C ARG A 189 2.19 -15.09 -0.98
N ALA A 190 1.55 -13.99 -0.68
CA ALA A 190 1.49 -13.44 0.69
C ALA A 190 0.77 -14.41 1.65
N LEU A 191 -0.31 -15.03 1.19
CA LEU A 191 -1.09 -15.98 1.98
C LEU A 191 -0.51 -17.40 2.00
N GLY A 192 0.57 -17.66 1.24
CA GLY A 192 1.13 -19.01 1.08
C GLY A 192 0.20 -19.94 0.30
N LEU A 193 -0.62 -19.40 -0.60
CA LEU A 193 -1.52 -20.14 -1.47
C LEU A 193 -0.85 -20.31 -2.85
N GLY A 194 -0.46 -21.49 -3.20
CA GLY A 194 0.14 -21.74 -4.51
C GLY A 194 1.02 -22.99 -4.53
N PRO A 195 1.43 -23.47 -5.71
CA PRO A 195 2.20 -24.70 -5.86
C PRO A 195 3.59 -24.63 -5.23
N ASP A 196 4.09 -23.44 -4.97
CA ASP A 196 5.42 -23.22 -4.38
C ASP A 196 5.42 -23.26 -2.84
N HIS A 197 4.26 -23.42 -2.21
CA HIS A 197 4.11 -23.38 -0.77
C HIS A 197 3.53 -24.70 -0.26
N GLY A 198 4.19 -25.28 0.75
CA GLY A 198 3.62 -26.40 1.50
C GLY A 198 2.28 -26.01 2.14
N ALA A 199 1.49 -27.00 2.55
CA ALA A 199 0.07 -26.91 2.92
C ALA A 199 -0.31 -25.97 4.10
N ALA A 200 0.58 -25.14 4.61
CA ALA A 200 0.31 -24.24 5.71
C ALA A 200 0.05 -22.81 5.20
N ALA A 201 -1.19 -22.32 5.33
CA ALA A 201 -1.49 -20.91 5.19
C ALA A 201 -0.57 -20.09 6.11
N SER A 202 -0.06 -18.96 5.61
CA SER A 202 0.97 -18.18 6.30
C SER A 202 0.47 -17.46 7.57
N GLY A 203 -0.83 -17.48 7.84
CA GLY A 203 -1.47 -16.68 8.89
C GLY A 203 -1.43 -15.17 8.65
N ARG A 204 -0.98 -14.75 7.46
CA ARG A 204 -0.91 -13.35 7.07
C ARG A 204 -2.21 -12.87 6.44
N GLU A 205 -2.40 -11.58 6.45
CA GLU A 205 -3.55 -10.92 5.85
C GLU A 205 -3.16 -10.19 4.57
N ALA A 206 -4.13 -10.01 3.68
CA ALA A 206 -3.99 -9.23 2.46
C ALA A 206 -5.15 -8.24 2.34
N TYR A 207 -4.83 -6.98 2.17
CA TYR A 207 -5.78 -5.87 2.03
C TYR A 207 -5.64 -5.26 0.64
N ILE A 208 -6.68 -5.44 -0.18
CA ILE A 208 -6.73 -4.86 -1.52
C ILE A 208 -7.85 -3.82 -1.57
N ILE A 209 -7.47 -2.56 -1.69
CA ILE A 209 -8.38 -1.42 -1.77
C ILE A 209 -8.54 -1.02 -3.23
N VAL A 210 -9.75 -1.12 -3.76
CA VAL A 210 -10.04 -0.83 -5.17
C VAL A 210 -10.80 0.48 -5.31
N ASN A 211 -10.35 1.34 -6.22
CA ASN A 211 -11.07 2.55 -6.60
C ASN A 211 -11.96 2.28 -7.81
N ASN A 212 -13.10 2.98 -7.91
CA ASN A 212 -13.97 2.91 -9.09
C ASN A 212 -13.26 3.27 -10.39
N LYS A 213 -12.22 4.10 -10.32
CA LYS A 213 -11.40 4.50 -11.48
C LYS A 213 -10.35 3.45 -11.90
N ALA A 214 -10.27 2.33 -11.20
CA ALA A 214 -9.42 1.21 -11.63
C ALA A 214 -9.92 0.63 -12.95
N GLU A 215 -11.19 0.24 -13.01
CA GLU A 215 -11.79 -0.40 -14.19
C GLU A 215 -13.20 0.15 -14.51
N GLY A 216 -13.75 1.06 -13.71
CA GLY A 216 -15.10 1.60 -13.85
C GLY A 216 -16.07 1.23 -12.72
N SER A 217 -15.80 0.17 -11.95
CA SER A 217 -16.63 -0.23 -10.80
C SER A 217 -15.82 -1.05 -9.80
N ALA A 218 -15.51 -0.47 -8.65
CA ALA A 218 -14.76 -1.16 -7.60
C ALA A 218 -15.43 -2.49 -7.15
N PRO A 219 -16.76 -2.57 -6.92
CA PRO A 219 -17.39 -3.83 -6.57
C PRO A 219 -17.19 -4.92 -7.64
N ARG A 220 -17.30 -4.57 -8.92
CA ARG A 220 -17.11 -5.52 -10.02
C ARG A 220 -15.64 -5.94 -10.17
N SER A 221 -14.70 -5.02 -9.97
CA SER A 221 -13.27 -5.34 -9.95
C SER A 221 -12.94 -6.31 -8.81
N ILE A 222 -13.51 -6.09 -7.62
CA ILE A 222 -13.35 -6.98 -6.46
C ILE A 222 -13.94 -8.37 -6.75
N GLU A 223 -15.14 -8.46 -7.33
CA GLU A 223 -15.76 -9.73 -7.74
C GLU A 223 -14.86 -10.52 -8.69
N ARG A 224 -14.28 -9.86 -9.70
CA ARG A 224 -13.35 -10.48 -10.66
C ARG A 224 -12.05 -10.93 -10.01
N LEU A 225 -11.44 -10.10 -9.16
CA LEU A 225 -10.24 -10.46 -8.41
C LEU A 225 -10.50 -11.67 -7.50
N ALA A 226 -11.62 -11.69 -6.80
CA ALA A 226 -12.00 -12.81 -5.96
C ALA A 226 -12.25 -14.09 -6.76
N ALA A 227 -12.80 -14.01 -7.97
CA ALA A 227 -12.93 -15.14 -8.89
C ALA A 227 -11.56 -15.67 -9.32
N GLU A 228 -10.61 -14.79 -9.64
CA GLU A 228 -9.24 -15.16 -10.02
C GLU A 228 -8.49 -15.85 -8.87
N LEU A 229 -8.67 -15.37 -7.64
CA LEU A 229 -8.09 -16.00 -6.46
C LEU A 229 -8.61 -17.44 -6.25
N ARG A 230 -9.89 -17.71 -6.59
CA ARG A 230 -10.51 -19.03 -6.48
C ARG A 230 -10.20 -19.97 -7.64
N SER A 231 -9.84 -19.43 -8.81
CA SER A 231 -9.69 -20.23 -10.04
C SER A 231 -8.51 -21.21 -10.04
N GLY A 232 -7.63 -21.15 -9.06
CA GLY A 232 -6.43 -22.01 -9.00
C GLY A 232 -5.41 -21.77 -10.13
N LYS A 233 -5.69 -20.86 -11.07
CA LYS A 233 -4.72 -20.46 -12.10
C LYS A 233 -3.58 -19.70 -11.43
N VAL A 234 -2.37 -20.17 -11.66
CA VAL A 234 -1.09 -19.54 -11.23
C VAL A 234 -0.31 -19.17 -12.47
#